data_aac0d74c80bdfe7784875b0df4c45ac5
#
_entry.id   aac0d74c80bdfe7784875b0df4c45ac5
#
_cell.length_a   1.000
_cell.length_b   1.000
_cell.length_c   1.000
_cell.angle_alpha   90.00
_cell.angle_beta   90.00
_cell.angle_gamma   90.00
#
_symmetry.space_group_name_H-M   'P 1'
#
loop_
_entity.id
_entity.type
_entity.pdbx_description
1 polymer ?
#
loop_
_entity_poly.entity_id
_entity_poly.type
_entity_poly.pdbx_seq_one_letter_code
_entity_poly.pdbx_strand_id
1 'polypeptide(L)'
;MAGEMLGIMVTKYENLEHIAGVAKAARAAGKTVTIFLTDEGVRFTRDPKFMELLGTDGIEFSCCDHSCERIGVHDKTDGISYGSQYNNAGMLHDSARVVVF
;
A
#
# COMPACT_ATOMS: atom_id res chain seq x y z
N MET A 1 -4.57 12.18 -20.26
CA MET A 1 -3.94 10.90 -20.00
C MET A 1 -3.95 10.59 -18.52
N ALA A 2 -4.30 9.40 -18.18
CA ALA A 2 -4.18 9.00 -16.79
C ALA A 2 -2.78 9.32 -16.32
N GLY A 3 -2.64 9.82 -15.14
CA GLY A 3 -1.37 10.15 -14.57
C GLY A 3 -0.50 8.92 -14.36
N GLU A 4 0.75 9.16 -14.10
CA GLU A 4 1.68 8.11 -13.75
C GLU A 4 1.26 7.42 -12.46
N MET A 5 1.71 6.20 -12.25
CA MET A 5 1.48 5.47 -11.02
C MET A 5 2.61 5.77 -10.02
N LEU A 6 2.23 6.06 -8.78
CA LEU A 6 3.15 6.11 -7.66
C LEU A 6 3.04 4.80 -6.88
N GLY A 7 4.16 4.12 -6.70
CA GLY A 7 4.23 2.95 -5.83
C GLY A 7 4.69 3.36 -4.44
N ILE A 8 4.02 2.86 -3.41
CA ILE A 8 4.44 3.07 -2.02
C ILE A 8 4.63 1.69 -1.39
N MET A 9 5.85 1.41 -0.96
CA MET A 9 6.18 0.17 -0.28
C MET A 9 6.35 0.47 1.20
N VAL A 10 5.59 -0.22 2.04
CA VAL A 10 5.59 0.01 3.49
C VAL A 10 6.13 -1.22 4.18
N THR A 11 7.27 -1.07 4.87
CA THR A 11 7.96 -2.16 5.55
C THR A 11 7.87 -2.06 7.07
N LYS A 12 7.43 -0.91 7.58
CA LYS A 12 7.37 -0.65 9.03
C LYS A 12 5.98 -0.17 9.40
N TYR A 13 5.58 -0.45 10.62
CA TYR A 13 4.32 0.05 11.17
C TYR A 13 4.55 1.44 11.79
N GLU A 14 4.96 2.37 10.95
CA GLU A 14 5.30 3.74 11.34
C GLU A 14 4.95 4.68 10.19
N ASN A 15 4.98 5.98 10.47
CA ASN A 15 4.86 7.02 9.44
C ASN A 15 3.51 7.08 8.74
N LEU A 16 2.44 6.70 9.45
CA LEU A 16 1.09 6.70 8.86
C LEU A 16 0.74 8.05 8.24
N GLU A 17 1.04 9.15 8.92
CA GLU A 17 0.71 10.50 8.41
C GLU A 17 1.48 10.82 7.15
N HIS A 18 2.74 10.41 7.06
CA HIS A 18 3.55 10.61 5.86
C HIS A 18 3.04 9.77 4.70
N ILE A 19 2.70 8.51 4.97
CA ILE A 19 2.16 7.61 3.95
C ILE A 19 0.86 8.17 3.40
N ALA A 20 -0.05 8.54 4.28
CA ALA A 20 -1.35 9.11 3.88
C ALA A 20 -1.17 10.43 3.13
N GLY A 21 -0.27 11.28 3.59
CA GLY A 21 0.02 12.57 2.96
C GLY A 21 0.57 12.40 1.56
N VAL A 22 1.52 11.49 1.37
CA VAL A 22 2.10 11.22 0.05
C VAL A 22 1.04 10.66 -0.89
N ALA A 23 0.24 9.70 -0.43
CA ALA A 23 -0.81 9.10 -1.24
C ALA A 23 -1.85 10.14 -1.68
N LYS A 24 -2.30 10.98 -0.76
CA LYS A 24 -3.28 12.01 -1.05
C LYS A 24 -2.72 13.08 -1.99
N ALA A 25 -1.48 13.49 -1.78
CA ALA A 25 -0.82 14.46 -2.66
C ALA A 25 -0.68 13.93 -4.08
N ALA A 26 -0.32 12.65 -4.22
CA ALA A 26 -0.21 12.02 -5.54
C ALA A 26 -1.58 11.98 -6.23
N ARG A 27 -2.64 11.64 -5.50
CA ARG A 27 -3.99 11.65 -6.06
C ARG A 27 -4.42 13.06 -6.47
N ALA A 28 -4.10 14.05 -5.66
CA ALA A 28 -4.40 15.45 -6.01
C ALA A 28 -3.67 15.89 -7.28
N ALA A 29 -2.49 15.31 -7.55
CA ALA A 29 -1.74 15.57 -8.77
C ALA A 29 -2.19 14.72 -9.97
N GLY A 30 -3.27 13.96 -9.83
CA GLY A 30 -3.82 13.14 -10.91
C GLY A 30 -3.14 11.79 -11.09
N LYS A 31 -2.31 11.36 -10.14
CA LYS A 31 -1.62 10.07 -10.22
C LYS A 31 -2.45 8.98 -9.57
N THR A 32 -2.31 7.75 -10.08
CA THR A 32 -2.81 6.58 -9.35
C THR A 32 -1.76 6.15 -8.34
N VAL A 33 -2.20 5.47 -7.29
CA VAL A 33 -1.31 5.04 -6.20
C VAL A 33 -1.52 3.57 -5.92
N THR A 34 -0.43 2.85 -5.77
CA THR A 34 -0.46 1.45 -5.31
C THR A 34 0.38 1.35 -4.05
N ILE A 35 -0.23 0.85 -2.98
CA ILE A 35 0.45 0.66 -1.70
C ILE A 35 0.64 -0.82 -1.46
N PHE A 36 1.89 -1.24 -1.27
CA PHE A 36 2.23 -2.63 -0.96
C PHE A 36 2.76 -2.70 0.48
N LEU A 37 2.08 -3.49 1.31
CA LEU A 37 2.45 -3.70 2.71
C LEU A 37 3.23 -5.00 2.84
N THR A 38 4.40 -4.92 3.45
CA THR A 38 5.25 -6.09 3.70
C THR A 38 5.91 -5.95 5.07
N ASP A 39 6.47 -7.03 5.59
CA ASP A 39 7.08 -7.07 6.92
C ASP A 39 6.12 -6.45 7.96
N GLU A 40 6.61 -5.61 8.85
CA GLU A 40 5.79 -4.98 9.88
C GLU A 40 4.70 -4.05 9.32
N GLY A 41 4.85 -3.62 8.07
CA GLY A 41 3.86 -2.78 7.40
C GLY A 41 2.49 -3.45 7.27
N VAL A 42 2.44 -4.79 7.30
CA VAL A 42 1.15 -5.50 7.22
C VAL A 42 0.24 -5.22 8.42
N ARG A 43 0.80 -4.72 9.52
CA ARG A 43 0.01 -4.35 10.70
C ARG A 43 -0.95 -3.20 10.44
N PHE A 44 -0.71 -2.39 9.40
CA PHE A 44 -1.62 -1.31 9.01
C PHE A 44 -2.99 -1.82 8.60
N THR A 45 -3.11 -3.08 8.21
CA THR A 45 -4.42 -3.65 7.84
C THR A 45 -5.40 -3.67 9.01
N ARG A 46 -4.91 -3.48 10.24
CA ARG A 46 -5.71 -3.42 11.46
C ARG A 46 -5.81 -2.03 12.04
N ASP A 47 -5.21 -1.04 11.40
CA ASP A 47 -5.20 0.34 11.88
C ASP A 47 -6.39 1.10 11.28
N PRO A 48 -7.36 1.55 12.11
CA PRO A 48 -8.53 2.24 11.60
C PRO A 48 -8.22 3.49 10.78
N LYS A 49 -7.17 4.21 11.15
CA LYS A 49 -6.77 5.42 10.42
C LYS A 49 -6.23 5.09 9.03
N PHE A 50 -5.43 4.02 8.94
CA PHE A 50 -4.94 3.57 7.65
C PHE A 50 -6.08 3.07 6.78
N MET A 51 -7.03 2.36 7.39
CA MET A 51 -8.17 1.79 6.67
C MET A 51 -9.08 2.86 6.07
N GLU A 52 -9.02 4.09 6.55
CA GLU A 52 -9.74 5.20 5.92
C GLU A 52 -9.31 5.43 4.48
N LEU A 53 -8.09 5.07 4.12
CA LEU A 53 -7.59 5.21 2.75
C LEU A 53 -8.20 4.20 1.78
N LEU A 54 -8.74 3.09 2.28
CA LEU A 54 -9.27 2.02 1.43
C LEU A 54 -10.42 2.47 0.53
N GLY A 55 -11.20 3.43 0.96
CA GLY A 55 -12.31 3.94 0.17
C GLY A 55 -11.91 5.00 -0.83
N THR A 56 -10.64 5.36 -0.91
CA THR A 56 -10.18 6.44 -1.78
C THR A 56 -10.02 5.93 -3.21
N ASP A 57 -10.71 6.56 -4.14
CA ASP A 57 -10.61 6.21 -5.55
C ASP A 57 -9.18 6.44 -6.06
N GLY A 58 -8.68 5.51 -6.84
CA GLY A 58 -7.34 5.61 -7.42
C GLY A 58 -6.20 5.14 -6.52
N ILE A 59 -6.51 4.63 -5.33
CA ILE A 59 -5.52 4.02 -4.44
C ILE A 59 -5.82 2.53 -4.32
N GLU A 60 -4.88 1.71 -4.73
CA GLU A 60 -4.97 0.26 -4.62
C GLU A 60 -4.05 -0.25 -3.52
N PHE A 61 -4.48 -1.30 -2.84
CA PHE A 61 -3.75 -1.88 -1.74
C PHE A 61 -3.44 -3.33 -2.00
N SER A 62 -2.22 -3.73 -1.71
CA SER A 62 -1.83 -5.13 -1.69
C SER A 62 -0.97 -5.40 -0.45
N CYS A 63 -0.88 -6.65 -0.07
CA CYS A 63 -0.22 -7.07 1.15
C CYS A 63 0.52 -8.37 0.89
N CYS A 64 1.71 -8.50 1.46
CA CYS A 64 2.47 -9.73 1.36
C CYS A 64 1.85 -10.79 2.28
N ASP A 65 1.28 -11.83 1.70
CA ASP A 65 0.61 -12.88 2.45
C ASP A 65 1.58 -13.61 3.38
N HIS A 66 2.80 -13.83 2.93
CA HIS A 66 3.85 -14.43 3.74
C HIS A 66 4.16 -13.60 4.98
N SER A 67 4.26 -12.28 4.83
CA SER A 67 4.47 -11.37 5.96
C SER A 67 3.29 -11.39 6.92
N CYS A 68 2.06 -11.43 6.40
CA CYS A 68 0.86 -11.53 7.22
C CYS A 68 0.91 -12.79 8.09
N GLU A 69 1.27 -13.91 7.52
CA GLU A 69 1.36 -15.17 8.23
C GLU A 69 2.46 -15.13 9.30
N ARG A 70 3.64 -14.62 8.94
CA ARG A 70 4.77 -14.52 9.87
C ARG A 70 4.49 -13.58 11.04
N ILE A 71 3.81 -12.47 10.79
CA ILE A 71 3.49 -11.46 11.81
C ILE A 71 2.26 -11.85 12.63
N GLY A 72 1.42 -12.74 12.11
CA GLY A 72 0.21 -13.15 12.80
C GLY A 72 -1.02 -12.34 12.42
N VAL A 73 -1.02 -11.73 11.25
CA VAL A 73 -2.17 -11.01 10.70
C VAL A 73 -2.93 -11.99 9.81
N HIS A 74 -3.91 -12.67 10.38
CA HIS A 74 -4.63 -13.74 9.68
C HIS A 74 -5.96 -13.31 9.08
N ASP A 75 -6.55 -12.24 9.58
CA ASP A 75 -7.83 -11.75 9.07
C ASP A 75 -7.59 -10.99 7.78
N LYS A 76 -8.31 -11.37 6.73
CA LYS A 76 -8.21 -10.70 5.45
C LYS A 76 -9.23 -9.57 5.39
N THR A 77 -8.78 -8.43 4.89
CA THR A 77 -9.60 -7.23 4.78
C THR A 77 -10.05 -7.06 3.33
N ASP A 78 -11.34 -6.80 3.13
CA ASP A 78 -11.86 -6.50 1.80
C ASP A 78 -11.21 -5.22 1.26
N GLY A 79 -10.92 -5.22 -0.03
CA GLY A 79 -10.28 -4.09 -0.68
C GLY A 79 -8.77 -4.17 -0.70
N ILE A 80 -8.18 -5.18 -0.05
CA ILE A 80 -6.75 -5.43 -0.07
C ILE A 80 -6.48 -6.74 -0.80
N SER A 81 -5.59 -6.72 -1.78
CA SER A 81 -5.14 -7.94 -2.45
C SER A 81 -4.01 -8.57 -1.66
N TYR A 82 -4.19 -9.82 -1.28
CA TYR A 82 -3.16 -10.57 -0.54
C TYR A 82 -2.38 -11.42 -1.53
N GLY A 83 -1.11 -11.13 -1.68
CA GLY A 83 -0.27 -11.78 -2.66
C GLY A 83 1.15 -11.97 -2.18
N SER A 84 2.07 -12.07 -3.11
CA SER A 84 3.46 -12.39 -2.85
C SER A 84 4.37 -11.24 -3.25
N GLN A 85 5.67 -11.47 -3.11
CA GLN A 85 6.66 -10.53 -3.63
C GLN A 85 6.59 -10.38 -5.15
N TYR A 86 5.91 -11.28 -5.83
CA TYR A 86 5.62 -11.12 -7.26
C TYR A 86 4.75 -9.89 -7.49
N ASN A 87 3.78 -9.64 -6.62
CA ASN A 87 2.93 -8.44 -6.69
C ASN A 87 3.77 -7.18 -6.48
N ASN A 88 4.71 -7.23 -5.53
CA ASN A 88 5.63 -6.12 -5.28
C ASN A 88 6.50 -5.85 -6.52
N ALA A 89 7.03 -6.89 -7.14
CA ALA A 89 7.84 -6.74 -8.36
C ALA A 89 7.03 -6.09 -9.48
N GLY A 90 5.76 -6.47 -9.64
CA GLY A 90 4.86 -5.83 -10.61
C GLY A 90 4.68 -4.35 -10.33
N MET A 91 4.44 -3.99 -9.07
CA MET A 91 4.33 -2.60 -8.66
C MET A 91 5.60 -1.81 -8.97
N LEU A 92 6.77 -2.37 -8.65
CA LEU A 92 8.04 -1.71 -8.91
C LEU A 92 8.27 -1.50 -10.41
N HIS A 93 7.86 -2.45 -11.22
CA HIS A 93 7.98 -2.36 -12.67
C HIS A 93 7.04 -1.32 -13.27
N ASP A 94 5.79 -1.28 -12.80
CA ASP A 94 4.74 -0.46 -13.40
C ASP A 94 4.72 0.97 -12.87
N SER A 95 5.32 1.22 -11.72
CA SER A 95 5.31 2.55 -11.11
C SER A 95 6.37 3.45 -11.71
N ALA A 96 6.00 4.70 -12.00
CA ALA A 96 6.95 5.70 -12.46
C ALA A 96 7.94 6.08 -11.35
N ARG A 97 7.48 6.06 -10.12
CA ARG A 97 8.31 6.30 -8.93
C ARG A 97 7.84 5.37 -7.82
N VAL A 98 8.79 5.01 -6.95
CA VAL A 98 8.50 4.21 -5.76
C VAL A 98 9.09 4.90 -4.54
N VAL A 99 8.28 5.02 -3.50
CA VAL A 99 8.70 5.54 -2.19
C VAL A 99 8.61 4.41 -1.19
N VAL A 100 9.64 4.26 -0.36
CA VAL A 100 9.70 3.19 0.64
C VAL A 100 9.61 3.79 2.04
N PHE A 101 8.73 3.24 2.84
CA PHE A 101 8.60 3.62 4.26
C PHE A 101 8.94 2.45 5.18
#